data_48f225beda5a019523d52d657dc5fbcf
#
_entry.id   48f225beda5a019523d52d657dc5fbcf
#
_cell.length_a   1.000
_cell.length_b   1.000
_cell.length_c   1.000
_cell.angle_alpha   90.00
_cell.angle_beta   90.00
_cell.angle_gamma   90.00
#
_symmetry.space_group_name_H-M   'P 1'
#
loop_
_entity.id
_entity.type
_entity.pdbx_description
1 polymer ?
#
loop_
_entity_poly.entity_id
_entity_poly.type
_entity_poly.pdbx_seq_one_letter_code
_entity_poly.pdbx_strand_id
1 'polypeptide(L)'
;MSDAFLPGNGFDTYETQDKVLVSMDGSVDCGVVVRILQQQGFGVAGAVVQLAADQSAWAAAAWQAAEALGIECIVLKAEALADQPAEVLGSGNDARFAALLTAADKLGIQYIATGHHARVELGSNGVHTVCPAVDAALDESAALAALPQDTLARLLLPLGEFTAADVQEMAQDFKVNGTV
;
A
#
# COMPACT_ATOMS: atom_id res chain seq x y z
N MET A 1 -37.57 -3.08 5.91
CA MET A 1 -37.00 -3.02 6.05
C MET A 1 -36.50 -2.82 5.91
N SER A 2 -36.38 -3.06 5.67
CA SER A 2 -35.62 -2.93 5.63
C SER A 2 -35.17 -3.02 5.47
N ASP A 3 -35.05 -3.37 5.34
CA ASP A 3 -34.42 -3.43 5.32
C ASP A 3 -33.95 -3.56 5.25
N ALA A 4 -34.06 -3.69 5.16
CA ALA A 4 -33.34 -3.84 5.24
C ALA A 4 -32.95 -4.21 5.10
N PHE A 5 -32.79 -4.60 5.04
CA PHE A 5 -32.25 -4.93 5.19
C PHE A 5 -31.95 -5.35 4.93
N LEU A 6 -32.17 -5.51 4.66
CA LEU A 6 -31.77 -5.83 4.51
C LEU A 6 -31.48 -6.07 4.12
N PRO A 7 -32.05 -6.67 4.60
CA PRO A 7 -31.14 -7.39 3.98
C PRO A 7 -30.27 -6.89 2.90
N GLY A 8 -30.36 -6.86 2.01
CA GLY A 8 -29.57 -6.27 0.97
C GLY A 8 -28.41 -5.41 1.44
N ASN A 9 -28.47 -4.93 2.58
CA ASN A 9 -27.47 -4.00 3.10
C ASN A 9 -26.10 -4.64 3.26
N GLY A 10 -26.01 -5.88 3.64
CA GLY A 10 -24.71 -6.55 3.71
C GLY A 10 -24.04 -6.68 2.35
N PHE A 11 -24.87 -6.93 1.36
CA PHE A 11 -24.41 -7.07 -0.02
C PHE A 11 -23.92 -5.72 -0.57
N ASP A 12 -24.68 -4.68 -0.36
CA ASP A 12 -24.31 -3.33 -0.80
C ASP A 12 -23.02 -2.86 -0.15
N THR A 13 -22.77 -3.25 1.09
CA THR A 13 -21.54 -2.93 1.79
C THR A 13 -20.32 -3.51 1.06
N TYR A 14 -20.42 -4.72 0.55
CA TYR A 14 -19.34 -5.31 -0.23
C TYR A 14 -19.08 -4.55 -1.53
N GLU A 15 -20.11 -4.14 -2.21
CA GLU A 15 -19.99 -3.43 -3.47
C GLU A 15 -19.39 -2.04 -3.30
N THR A 16 -19.64 -1.42 -2.15
CA THR A 16 -19.19 -0.06 -1.87
C THR A 16 -17.94 -0.02 -1.01
N GLN A 17 -17.41 -1.19 -0.61
CA GLN A 17 -16.21 -1.25 0.22
C GLN A 17 -15.02 -0.63 -0.51
N ASP A 18 -14.37 0.31 0.14
CA ASP A 18 -13.15 0.90 -0.39
C ASP A 18 -12.06 -0.16 -0.49
N LYS A 19 -11.30 -0.09 -1.57
CA LYS A 19 -10.23 -1.05 -1.86
C LYS A 19 -8.90 -0.36 -1.86
N VAL A 20 -7.87 -1.10 -1.46
CA VAL A 20 -6.49 -0.62 -1.45
C VAL A 20 -5.56 -1.67 -2.03
N LEU A 21 -4.61 -1.20 -2.84
CA LEU A 21 -3.55 -2.03 -3.40
C LEU A 21 -2.27 -1.74 -2.63
N VAL A 22 -1.76 -2.73 -1.90
CA VAL A 22 -0.59 -2.58 -1.03
C VAL A 22 0.66 -3.03 -1.78
N SER A 23 1.70 -2.19 -1.75
CA SER A 23 3.02 -2.56 -2.27
C SER A 23 3.65 -3.57 -1.32
N MET A 24 3.81 -4.80 -1.78
CA MET A 24 4.35 -5.90 -0.98
C MET A 24 5.84 -6.06 -1.22
N ASP A 25 6.60 -6.18 -0.13
CA ASP A 25 8.04 -6.41 -0.20
C ASP A 25 8.49 -7.58 0.69
N GLY A 26 7.55 -8.28 1.32
CA GLY A 26 7.83 -9.40 2.21
C GLY A 26 8.28 -9.00 3.60
N SER A 27 8.34 -7.72 3.90
CA SER A 27 8.73 -7.25 5.23
C SER A 27 7.58 -7.40 6.24
N VAL A 28 7.95 -7.37 7.52
CA VAL A 28 6.98 -7.33 8.61
C VAL A 28 6.11 -6.08 8.50
N ASP A 29 6.69 -4.96 8.15
CA ASP A 29 5.99 -3.68 8.02
C ASP A 29 4.82 -3.80 7.03
N CYS A 30 5.05 -4.39 5.86
CA CYS A 30 3.98 -4.59 4.88
C CYS A 30 2.86 -5.49 5.41
N GLY A 31 3.22 -6.53 6.13
CA GLY A 31 2.22 -7.40 6.76
C GLY A 31 1.35 -6.67 7.76
N VAL A 32 1.96 -5.82 8.57
CA VAL A 32 1.23 -5.00 9.53
C VAL A 32 0.31 -4.01 8.81
N VAL A 33 0.77 -3.39 7.73
CA VAL A 33 -0.06 -2.49 6.90
C VAL A 33 -1.30 -3.21 6.41
N VAL A 34 -1.15 -4.42 5.87
CA VAL A 34 -2.27 -5.21 5.38
C VAL A 34 -3.30 -5.45 6.49
N ARG A 35 -2.83 -5.86 7.66
CA ARG A 35 -3.74 -6.14 8.79
C ARG A 35 -4.45 -4.89 9.30
N ILE A 36 -3.74 -3.76 9.40
CA ILE A 36 -4.35 -2.50 9.80
C ILE A 36 -5.47 -2.12 8.84
N LEU A 37 -5.20 -2.19 7.54
CA LEU A 37 -6.18 -1.79 6.53
C LEU A 37 -7.39 -2.73 6.53
N GLN A 38 -7.18 -4.03 6.73
CA GLN A 38 -8.27 -4.98 6.86
C GLN A 38 -9.14 -4.66 8.07
N GLN A 39 -8.54 -4.29 9.19
CA GLN A 39 -9.29 -3.90 10.39
C GLN A 39 -10.07 -2.62 10.19
N GLN A 40 -9.59 -1.74 9.33
CA GLN A 40 -10.30 -0.49 9.01
C GLN A 40 -11.44 -0.70 8.01
N GLY A 41 -11.61 -1.90 7.50
CA GLY A 41 -12.70 -2.23 6.61
C GLY A 41 -12.39 -2.17 5.12
N PHE A 42 -11.11 -2.01 4.75
CA PHE A 42 -10.71 -2.01 3.34
C PHE A 42 -10.68 -3.42 2.77
N GLY A 43 -11.03 -3.53 1.49
CA GLY A 43 -10.69 -4.71 0.70
C GLY A 43 -9.25 -4.58 0.25
N VAL A 44 -8.37 -5.50 0.67
CA VAL A 44 -6.92 -5.40 0.44
C VAL A 44 -6.46 -6.39 -0.60
N ALA A 45 -5.70 -5.90 -1.59
CA ALA A 45 -4.96 -6.71 -2.54
C ALA A 45 -3.48 -6.29 -2.49
N GLY A 46 -2.59 -7.20 -2.83
CA GLY A 46 -1.15 -6.92 -2.86
C GLY A 46 -0.62 -6.78 -4.28
N ALA A 47 0.44 -6.01 -4.42
CA ALA A 47 1.19 -5.89 -5.66
C ALA A 47 2.67 -5.94 -5.35
N VAL A 48 3.40 -6.79 -6.06
CA VAL A 48 4.86 -6.84 -5.99
C VAL A 48 5.39 -6.17 -7.24
N VAL A 49 6.14 -5.08 -7.08
CA VAL A 49 6.72 -4.35 -8.22
C VAL A 49 8.16 -4.81 -8.42
N GLN A 50 8.38 -5.59 -9.47
CA GLN A 50 9.70 -6.10 -9.84
C GLN A 50 10.29 -5.20 -10.93
N LEU A 51 11.23 -4.34 -10.54
CA LEU A 51 11.83 -3.37 -11.46
C LEU A 51 13.02 -3.93 -12.21
N ALA A 52 13.60 -5.05 -11.75
CA ALA A 52 14.76 -5.67 -12.39
C ALA A 52 14.67 -7.19 -12.34
N ALA A 53 15.30 -7.85 -13.31
CA ALA A 53 15.24 -9.30 -13.41
C ALA A 53 15.88 -10.01 -12.21
N ASP A 54 16.89 -9.41 -11.60
CA ASP A 54 17.59 -9.97 -10.43
C ASP A 54 16.74 -9.88 -9.14
N GLN A 55 15.58 -9.24 -9.19
CA GLN A 55 14.64 -9.18 -8.06
C GLN A 55 13.65 -10.34 -8.03
N SER A 56 13.81 -11.36 -8.87
CA SER A 56 12.83 -12.44 -8.96
C SER A 56 12.67 -13.22 -7.65
N ALA A 57 13.78 -13.49 -6.94
CA ALA A 57 13.70 -14.17 -5.64
C ALA A 57 13.00 -13.32 -4.59
N TRP A 58 13.29 -12.02 -4.58
CA TRP A 58 12.63 -11.06 -3.70
C TRP A 58 11.13 -10.98 -4.01
N ALA A 59 10.78 -10.92 -5.29
CA ALA A 59 9.38 -10.86 -5.71
C ALA A 59 8.62 -12.13 -5.29
N ALA A 60 9.26 -13.29 -5.41
CA ALA A 60 8.64 -14.54 -4.97
C ALA A 60 8.40 -14.56 -3.45
N ALA A 61 9.36 -14.08 -2.67
CA ALA A 61 9.21 -13.99 -1.22
C ALA A 61 8.09 -13.03 -0.82
N ALA A 62 8.00 -11.89 -1.50
CA ALA A 62 6.94 -10.92 -1.25
C ALA A 62 5.55 -11.49 -1.61
N TRP A 63 5.48 -12.24 -2.70
CA TRP A 63 4.24 -12.90 -3.11
C TRP A 63 3.81 -13.95 -2.08
N GLN A 64 4.76 -14.73 -1.58
CA GLN A 64 4.47 -15.73 -0.54
C GLN A 64 3.98 -15.07 0.75
N ALA A 65 4.53 -13.91 1.10
CA ALA A 65 4.05 -13.17 2.26
C ALA A 65 2.60 -12.73 2.09
N ALA A 66 2.21 -12.27 0.90
CA ALA A 66 0.83 -11.90 0.61
C ALA A 66 -0.09 -13.12 0.71
N GLU A 67 0.35 -14.26 0.18
CA GLU A 67 -0.41 -15.50 0.27
C GLU A 67 -0.63 -15.91 1.72
N ALA A 68 0.40 -15.79 2.56
CA ALA A 68 0.29 -16.09 3.99
C ALA A 68 -0.69 -15.15 4.71
N LEU A 69 -0.86 -13.94 4.22
CA LEU A 69 -1.83 -12.98 4.76
C LEU A 69 -3.25 -13.21 4.23
N GLY A 70 -3.41 -14.10 3.27
CA GLY A 70 -4.71 -14.43 2.70
C GLY A 70 -5.24 -13.38 1.73
N ILE A 71 -4.38 -12.59 1.12
CA ILE A 71 -4.78 -11.58 0.14
C ILE A 71 -4.36 -12.01 -1.27
N GLU A 72 -5.11 -11.56 -2.26
CA GLU A 72 -4.71 -11.71 -3.65
C GLU A 72 -3.50 -10.82 -3.92
N CYS A 73 -2.60 -11.31 -4.75
CA CYS A 73 -1.38 -10.57 -5.07
C CYS A 73 -1.06 -10.69 -6.55
N ILE A 74 -0.60 -9.59 -7.13
CA ILE A 74 -0.13 -9.55 -8.52
C ILE A 74 1.35 -9.19 -8.53
N VAL A 75 2.05 -9.63 -9.56
CA VAL A 75 3.46 -9.26 -9.77
C VAL A 75 3.54 -8.37 -11.00
N LEU A 76 4.04 -7.15 -10.82
CA LEU A 76 4.22 -6.16 -11.88
C LEU A 76 5.69 -6.16 -12.29
N LYS A 77 5.98 -6.58 -13.51
CA LYS A 77 7.35 -6.66 -14.01
C LYS A 77 7.71 -5.42 -14.81
N ALA A 78 9.00 -5.16 -14.92
CA ALA A 78 9.52 -3.99 -15.64
C ALA A 78 9.00 -3.91 -17.08
N GLU A 79 8.81 -5.05 -17.73
CA GLU A 79 8.26 -5.07 -19.09
C GLU A 79 6.88 -4.46 -19.19
N ALA A 80 6.08 -4.60 -18.15
CA ALA A 80 4.74 -4.01 -18.11
C ALA A 80 4.78 -2.49 -17.96
N LEU A 81 5.95 -1.95 -17.62
CA LEU A 81 6.15 -0.52 -17.44
C LEU A 81 6.79 0.14 -18.67
N ALA A 82 7.07 -0.63 -19.72
CA ALA A 82 7.81 -0.16 -20.90
C ALA A 82 7.15 1.03 -21.60
N ASP A 83 5.83 1.14 -21.47
CA ASP A 83 5.05 2.23 -22.09
C ASP A 83 4.96 3.48 -21.20
N GLN A 84 5.58 3.45 -20.02
CA GLN A 84 5.53 4.60 -19.12
C GLN A 84 6.55 5.66 -19.54
N PRO A 85 6.22 6.95 -19.42
CA PRO A 85 7.19 8.01 -19.73
C PRO A 85 8.45 7.90 -18.86
N ALA A 86 9.58 8.32 -19.41
CA ALA A 86 10.86 8.27 -18.72
C ALA A 86 10.84 9.04 -17.39
N GLU A 87 10.10 10.15 -17.33
CA GLU A 87 9.97 10.94 -16.12
C GLU A 87 9.27 10.14 -14.99
N VAL A 88 8.36 9.24 -15.37
CA VAL A 88 7.62 8.40 -14.42
C VAL A 88 8.54 7.31 -13.89
N LEU A 89 9.49 6.86 -14.68
CA LEU A 89 10.44 5.81 -14.31
C LEU A 89 11.72 6.35 -13.69
N GLY A 90 11.79 7.63 -13.39
CA GLY A 90 13.03 8.32 -13.01
C GLY A 90 13.75 7.75 -11.80
N SER A 91 13.05 7.51 -10.71
CA SER A 91 13.64 6.89 -9.52
C SER A 91 12.92 5.60 -9.19
N GLY A 92 13.55 4.76 -8.38
CA GLY A 92 12.95 3.50 -7.97
C GLY A 92 11.59 3.68 -7.30
N ASN A 93 11.46 4.71 -6.46
CA ASN A 93 10.17 4.99 -5.80
C ASN A 93 9.15 5.52 -6.80
N ASP A 94 9.53 6.46 -7.67
CA ASP A 94 8.62 7.02 -8.65
C ASP A 94 8.08 5.92 -9.58
N ALA A 95 8.95 5.03 -10.06
CA ALA A 95 8.55 3.92 -10.91
C ALA A 95 7.60 2.98 -10.18
N ARG A 96 7.87 2.70 -8.92
CA ARG A 96 7.02 1.84 -8.10
C ARG A 96 5.63 2.44 -7.92
N PHE A 97 5.55 3.71 -7.56
CA PHE A 97 4.26 4.37 -7.37
C PHE A 97 3.48 4.46 -8.68
N ALA A 98 4.15 4.76 -9.78
CA ALA A 98 3.51 4.79 -11.10
C ALA A 98 2.94 3.42 -11.47
N ALA A 99 3.68 2.35 -11.22
CA ALA A 99 3.23 0.98 -11.48
C ALA A 99 2.01 0.63 -10.62
N LEU A 100 2.05 0.99 -9.34
CA LEU A 100 0.95 0.75 -8.42
C LEU A 100 -0.32 1.47 -8.85
N LEU A 101 -0.21 2.73 -9.22
CA LEU A 101 -1.36 3.51 -9.66
C LEU A 101 -1.96 2.96 -10.95
N THR A 102 -1.11 2.61 -11.90
CA THR A 102 -1.57 2.01 -13.16
C THR A 102 -2.32 0.71 -12.91
N ALA A 103 -1.78 -0.14 -12.05
CA ALA A 103 -2.43 -1.40 -11.71
C ALA A 103 -3.73 -1.16 -10.95
N ALA A 104 -3.74 -0.22 -10.01
CA ALA A 104 -4.93 0.12 -9.25
C ALA A 104 -6.05 0.60 -10.17
N ASP A 105 -5.72 1.45 -11.13
CA ASP A 105 -6.70 1.96 -12.09
C ASP A 105 -7.30 0.81 -12.93
N LYS A 106 -6.47 -0.12 -13.39
CA LYS A 106 -6.93 -1.27 -14.16
C LYS A 106 -7.82 -2.20 -13.35
N LEU A 107 -7.59 -2.30 -12.04
CA LEU A 107 -8.34 -3.16 -11.14
C LEU A 107 -9.56 -2.45 -10.51
N GLY A 108 -9.75 -1.17 -10.78
CA GLY A 108 -10.83 -0.39 -10.17
C GLY A 108 -10.61 -0.12 -8.69
N ILE A 109 -9.36 -0.05 -8.25
CA ILE A 109 -8.99 0.17 -6.84
C ILE A 109 -8.69 1.66 -6.63
N GLN A 110 -9.28 2.27 -5.60
CA GLN A 110 -9.16 3.70 -5.34
C GLN A 110 -7.82 4.10 -4.71
N TYR A 111 -7.31 3.28 -3.80
CA TYR A 111 -6.17 3.64 -2.95
C TYR A 111 -4.98 2.73 -3.16
N ILE A 112 -3.79 3.29 -2.94
CA ILE A 112 -2.54 2.51 -2.84
C ILE A 112 -1.98 2.72 -1.44
N ALA A 113 -1.20 1.75 -0.96
CA ALA A 113 -0.57 1.85 0.35
C ALA A 113 0.82 1.22 0.31
N THR A 114 1.69 1.72 1.16
CA THR A 114 3.05 1.18 1.32
C THR A 114 3.40 1.12 2.81
N GLY A 115 4.49 0.45 3.12
CA GLY A 115 5.01 0.36 4.48
C GLY A 115 5.94 1.51 4.86
N HIS A 116 5.95 2.61 4.12
CA HIS A 116 6.78 3.76 4.43
C HIS A 116 6.35 4.42 5.74
N HIS A 117 7.32 4.85 6.53
CA HIS A 117 7.10 5.58 7.76
C HIS A 117 7.10 7.09 7.47
N ALA A 118 5.93 7.58 7.10
CA ALA A 118 5.68 8.99 6.82
C ALA A 118 4.18 9.24 6.94
N ARG A 119 3.78 10.49 6.86
CA ARG A 119 2.36 10.87 6.90
C ARG A 119 2.04 11.77 5.71
N VAL A 120 0.79 11.71 5.28
CA VAL A 120 0.25 12.65 4.29
C VAL A 120 -0.90 13.39 4.95
N GLU A 121 -0.83 14.71 4.96
CA GLU A 121 -1.87 15.55 5.55
C GLU A 121 -2.53 16.39 4.45
N LEU A 122 -3.85 16.50 4.52
CA LEU A 122 -4.62 17.34 3.61
C LEU A 122 -4.86 18.68 4.30
N GLY A 123 -4.29 19.74 3.72
CA GLY A 123 -4.48 21.09 4.23
C GLY A 123 -5.85 21.67 3.87
N SER A 124 -6.22 22.75 4.55
CA SER A 124 -7.49 23.44 4.28
C SER A 124 -7.59 24.00 2.87
N ASN A 125 -6.45 24.18 2.19
CA ASN A 125 -6.38 24.64 0.80
C ASN A 125 -6.51 23.51 -0.22
N GLY A 126 -6.74 22.27 0.22
CA GLY A 126 -6.85 21.11 -0.66
C GLY A 126 -5.53 20.52 -1.12
N VAL A 127 -4.40 20.98 -0.56
CA VAL A 127 -3.07 20.48 -0.92
C VAL A 127 -2.65 19.37 0.04
N HIS A 128 -2.20 18.24 -0.53
CA HIS A 128 -1.63 17.14 0.25
C HIS A 128 -0.16 17.42 0.51
N THR A 129 0.28 17.21 1.73
CA THR A 129 1.67 17.46 2.15
C THR A 129 2.22 16.22 2.82
N VAL A 130 3.45 15.83 2.44
CA VAL A 130 4.17 14.75 3.10
C VAL A 130 4.77 15.30 4.38
N CYS A 131 4.48 14.64 5.49
CA CYS A 131 4.95 15.04 6.82
C CYS A 131 5.82 13.93 7.43
N PRO A 132 6.76 14.29 8.32
CA PRO A 132 7.59 13.29 8.97
C PRO A 132 6.77 12.29 9.78
N ALA A 133 7.31 11.07 9.91
CA ALA A 133 6.74 10.07 10.79
C ALA A 133 6.81 10.54 12.25
N VAL A 134 5.93 10.00 13.08
CA VAL A 134 5.96 10.25 14.52
C VAL A 134 7.28 9.75 15.12
N ASP A 135 7.77 8.60 14.67
CA ASP A 135 9.07 8.09 15.07
C ASP A 135 10.14 8.63 14.13
N ALA A 136 10.89 9.62 14.60
CA ALA A 136 11.91 10.28 13.78
C ALA A 136 13.01 9.33 13.33
N ALA A 137 13.29 8.27 14.08
CA ALA A 137 14.31 7.28 13.72
C ALA A 137 13.88 6.45 12.51
N LEU A 138 12.60 6.35 12.24
CA LEU A 138 12.05 5.59 11.12
C LEU A 138 11.63 6.46 9.95
N ASP A 139 11.71 7.77 10.08
CA ASP A 139 11.13 8.70 9.13
C ASP A 139 11.69 8.52 7.70
N GLU A 140 10.78 8.33 6.76
CA GLU A 140 11.08 8.16 5.34
C GLU A 140 10.42 9.25 4.49
N SER A 141 9.96 10.32 5.12
CA SER A 141 9.20 11.38 4.41
C SER A 141 9.98 11.99 3.25
N ALA A 142 11.31 12.09 3.36
CA ALA A 142 12.15 12.63 2.30
C ALA A 142 12.03 11.84 0.99
N ALA A 143 11.85 10.52 1.09
CA ALA A 143 11.71 9.66 -0.09
C ALA A 143 10.39 9.88 -0.83
N LEU A 144 9.41 10.50 -0.18
CA LEU A 144 8.06 10.69 -0.73
C LEU A 144 7.77 12.16 -1.06
N ALA A 145 8.68 13.06 -0.72
CA ALA A 145 8.41 14.51 -0.79
C ALA A 145 8.16 15.00 -2.22
N ALA A 146 8.69 14.32 -3.23
CA ALA A 146 8.55 14.73 -4.63
C ALA A 146 7.34 14.09 -5.33
N LEU A 147 6.54 13.30 -4.65
CA LEU A 147 5.39 12.63 -5.28
C LEU A 147 4.33 13.66 -5.70
N PRO A 148 3.68 13.45 -6.87
CA PRO A 148 2.63 14.34 -7.34
C PRO A 148 1.42 14.36 -6.42
N GLN A 149 0.65 15.45 -6.46
CA GLN A 149 -0.58 15.59 -5.68
C GLN A 149 -1.58 14.47 -5.94
N ASP A 150 -1.74 14.06 -7.20
CA ASP A 150 -2.65 12.96 -7.55
C ASP A 150 -2.26 11.66 -6.87
N THR A 151 -0.97 11.39 -6.76
CA THR A 151 -0.46 10.21 -6.05
C THR A 151 -0.72 10.33 -4.55
N LEU A 152 -0.40 11.48 -3.97
CA LEU A 152 -0.58 11.71 -2.53
C LEU A 152 -2.05 11.60 -2.12
N ALA A 153 -2.95 12.03 -2.99
CA ALA A 153 -4.39 11.96 -2.71
C ALA A 153 -4.89 10.53 -2.58
N ARG A 154 -4.19 9.56 -3.15
CA ARG A 154 -4.58 8.14 -3.16
C ARG A 154 -3.70 7.29 -2.25
N LEU A 155 -2.64 7.86 -1.67
CA LEU A 155 -1.64 7.12 -0.90
C LEU A 155 -2.02 7.03 0.57
N LEU A 156 -2.06 5.82 1.09
CA LEU A 156 -2.27 5.54 2.51
C LEU A 156 -0.96 5.07 3.12
N LEU A 157 -0.59 5.66 4.24
CA LEU A 157 0.65 5.36 4.97
C LEU A 157 0.31 5.00 6.41
N PRO A 158 -0.20 3.79 6.66
CA PRO A 158 -0.71 3.43 7.99
C PRO A 158 0.35 3.46 9.10
N LEU A 159 1.64 3.30 8.76
CA LEU A 159 2.69 3.17 9.77
C LEU A 159 3.27 4.52 10.22
N GLY A 160 2.93 5.62 9.55
CA GLY A 160 3.52 6.92 9.86
C GLY A 160 3.24 7.43 11.26
N GLU A 161 2.19 6.95 11.91
CA GLU A 161 1.80 7.38 13.24
C GLU A 161 2.22 6.43 14.35
N PHE A 162 3.00 5.39 14.02
CA PHE A 162 3.41 4.36 14.97
C PHE A 162 4.92 4.34 15.14
N THR A 163 5.36 4.05 16.38
CA THR A 163 6.79 3.86 16.68
C THR A 163 7.21 2.44 16.26
N ALA A 164 8.54 2.21 16.25
CA ALA A 164 9.08 0.87 16.00
C ALA A 164 8.52 -0.15 16.99
N ALA A 165 8.39 0.23 18.26
CA ALA A 165 7.83 -0.65 19.29
C ALA A 165 6.37 -0.97 19.01
N ASP A 166 5.58 0.01 18.58
CA ASP A 166 4.17 -0.20 18.21
C ASP A 166 4.04 -1.20 17.06
N VAL A 167 4.88 -1.05 16.03
CA VAL A 167 4.85 -1.96 14.87
C VAL A 167 5.20 -3.38 15.28
N GLN A 168 6.22 -3.55 16.15
CA GLN A 168 6.60 -4.87 16.65
C GLN A 168 5.47 -5.52 17.44
N GLU A 169 4.80 -4.74 18.29
CA GLU A 169 3.68 -5.24 19.08
C GLU A 169 2.53 -5.67 18.17
N MET A 170 2.19 -4.83 17.19
CA MET A 170 1.14 -5.17 16.21
C MET A 170 1.51 -6.41 15.39
N ALA A 171 2.77 -6.55 15.02
CA ALA A 171 3.23 -7.72 14.28
C ALA A 171 3.03 -9.01 15.08
N GLN A 172 3.29 -8.96 16.39
CA GLN A 172 3.05 -10.10 17.27
C GLN A 172 1.55 -10.39 17.40
N ASP A 173 0.75 -9.36 17.62
CA ASP A 173 -0.70 -9.51 17.78
C ASP A 173 -1.35 -10.05 16.52
N PHE A 174 -0.92 -9.59 15.35
CA PHE A 174 -1.42 -10.03 14.05
C PHE A 174 -0.77 -11.34 13.57
N LYS A 175 0.25 -11.81 14.27
CA LYS A 175 1.03 -13.00 13.88
C LYS A 175 1.65 -12.86 12.50
N VAL A 176 2.20 -11.69 12.22
CA VAL A 176 2.90 -11.39 10.97
C VAL A 176 4.36 -11.77 11.11
N ASN A 177 4.86 -12.53 10.16
CA ASN A 177 6.27 -12.92 10.09
C ASN A 177 6.88 -12.36 8.81
N GLY A 178 8.03 -11.72 8.93
CA GLY A 178 8.77 -11.27 7.77
C GLY A 178 9.46 -12.45 7.08
N THR A 179 9.69 -12.31 5.79
CA THR A 179 10.39 -13.32 4.99
C THR A 179 11.84 -12.93 4.72
N VAL A 180 12.28 -11.85 5.28
CA VAL A 180 13.65 -11.34 5.09
C VAL A 180 14.58 -11.91 6.12
#